data_eda07fbcd042228c9801a63a8244cd2a
#
_entry.id   eda07fbcd042228c9801a63a8244cd2a
#
_cell.length_a   1.000
_cell.length_b   1.000
_cell.length_c   1.000
_cell.angle_alpha   90.00
_cell.angle_beta   90.00
_cell.angle_gamma   90.00
#
_symmetry.space_group_name_H-M   'P 1'
#
loop_
_entity.id
_entity.type
_entity.pdbx_description
1 polymer ?
#
loop_
_entity_poly.entity_id
_entity_poly.type
_entity_poly.pdbx_seq_one_letter_code
_entity_poly.pdbx_strand_id
1 'polypeptide(L)'
;MTIKAFNKLSKAEKAKQLFSCCGSLAWVELMLKRPSFASEKDLIEVATDAWYNQCSSMDWLESFTHHPKIGDVKSLTKKFAGKEQSSVAVANKKTIAALAKANAEYEAKFGFIFIVCATGKTADEMLRLINDRLVNTKEEELLIAMGEQQKITVIRLKKILPAANWSFLRVSQLTTHVLDTTSGKPGAGITIKLLRNTGSGRQVIAQGVTNADGRIADLLPPERILLAGDYKMVFITGNYFSQQKIKTFYPVVGVRFVIEDEAHYHIPLLISPFGYSTYRGS
;
A
#
# COMPACT_ATOMS: atom_id res chain seq x y z
N MET A 1 -19.42 6.19 -16.24
CA MET A 1 -20.33 7.12 -15.55
C MET A 1 -19.54 8.36 -15.17
N THR A 2 -20.13 9.55 -15.20
CA THR A 2 -19.54 10.80 -14.69
C THR A 2 -20.00 11.05 -13.26
N ILE A 3 -19.37 11.98 -12.53
CA ILE A 3 -19.80 12.36 -11.16
C ILE A 3 -21.23 12.92 -11.18
N LYS A 4 -21.62 13.68 -12.22
CA LYS A 4 -22.99 14.18 -12.38
C LYS A 4 -24.01 13.06 -12.53
N ALA A 5 -23.67 12.01 -13.27
CA ALA A 5 -24.55 10.84 -13.41
C ALA A 5 -24.61 10.02 -12.11
N PHE A 6 -23.48 9.88 -11.41
CA PHE A 6 -23.44 9.24 -10.09
C PHE A 6 -24.33 9.98 -9.08
N ASN A 7 -24.28 11.31 -9.05
CA ASN A 7 -25.09 12.12 -8.15
C ASN A 7 -26.61 11.96 -8.38
N LYS A 8 -27.03 11.62 -9.60
CA LYS A 8 -28.44 11.38 -9.96
C LYS A 8 -28.96 10.00 -9.57
N LEU A 9 -28.09 9.06 -9.19
CA LEU A 9 -28.52 7.75 -8.72
C LEU A 9 -29.36 7.86 -7.44
N SER A 10 -30.30 6.94 -7.27
CA SER A 10 -31.01 6.77 -6.01
C SER A 10 -30.04 6.43 -4.86
N LYS A 11 -30.47 6.67 -3.63
CA LYS A 11 -29.65 6.32 -2.45
C LYS A 11 -29.24 4.84 -2.44
N ALA A 12 -30.16 3.95 -2.83
CA ALA A 12 -29.91 2.50 -2.89
C ALA A 12 -28.87 2.14 -3.96
N GLU A 13 -28.95 2.75 -5.14
CA GLU A 13 -27.96 2.54 -6.21
C GLU A 13 -26.58 3.07 -5.83
N LYS A 14 -26.50 4.29 -5.24
CA LYS A 14 -25.25 4.82 -4.68
C LYS A 14 -24.66 3.88 -3.66
N ALA A 15 -25.46 3.41 -2.70
CA ALA A 15 -25.02 2.47 -1.67
C ALA A 15 -24.43 1.21 -2.29
N LYS A 16 -25.08 0.61 -3.28
CA LYS A 16 -24.60 -0.59 -3.99
C LYS A 16 -23.27 -0.35 -4.68
N GLN A 17 -23.13 0.78 -5.38
CA GLN A 17 -21.88 1.14 -6.08
C GLN A 17 -20.73 1.37 -5.08
N LEU A 18 -20.97 2.15 -4.03
CA LEU A 18 -19.98 2.45 -3.00
C LEU A 18 -19.58 1.18 -2.24
N PHE A 19 -20.54 0.33 -1.87
CA PHE A 19 -20.24 -0.93 -1.19
C PHE A 19 -19.35 -1.84 -2.04
N SER A 20 -19.58 -1.90 -3.35
CA SER A 20 -18.71 -2.65 -4.26
C SER A 20 -17.26 -2.13 -4.30
N CYS A 21 -17.04 -0.86 -3.94
CA CYS A 21 -15.70 -0.26 -3.91
C CYS A 21 -14.94 -0.57 -2.62
N CYS A 22 -15.60 -0.43 -1.46
CA CYS A 22 -14.95 -0.54 -0.15
C CYS A 22 -15.30 -1.83 0.59
N GLY A 23 -16.56 -2.26 0.62
CA GLY A 23 -17.02 -3.43 1.36
C GLY A 23 -17.26 -3.17 2.86
N SER A 24 -17.36 -1.91 3.31
CA SER A 24 -17.73 -1.54 4.67
C SER A 24 -19.06 -0.78 4.66
N LEU A 25 -20.02 -1.24 5.46
CA LEU A 25 -21.33 -0.58 5.59
C LEU A 25 -21.19 0.78 6.24
N ALA A 26 -20.41 0.90 7.29
CA ALA A 26 -20.16 2.17 7.97
C ALA A 26 -19.56 3.22 7.03
N TRP A 27 -18.57 2.83 6.21
CA TRP A 27 -18.00 3.73 5.21
C TRP A 27 -19.06 4.18 4.19
N VAL A 28 -19.89 3.26 3.72
CA VAL A 28 -20.99 3.59 2.78
C VAL A 28 -21.97 4.58 3.40
N GLU A 29 -22.36 4.37 4.65
CA GLU A 29 -23.24 5.28 5.37
C GLU A 29 -22.64 6.68 5.52
N LEU A 30 -21.35 6.76 5.85
CA LEU A 30 -20.62 8.03 5.92
C LEU A 30 -20.63 8.76 4.58
N MET A 31 -20.34 8.06 3.48
CA MET A 31 -20.40 8.61 2.12
C MET A 31 -21.80 9.11 1.76
N LEU A 32 -22.86 8.39 2.17
CA LEU A 32 -24.26 8.73 1.87
C LEU A 32 -24.82 9.88 2.72
N LYS A 33 -24.11 10.34 3.76
CA LYS A 33 -24.43 11.60 4.45
C LYS A 33 -24.31 12.80 3.54
N ARG A 34 -23.47 12.69 2.49
CA ARG A 34 -23.40 13.69 1.42
C ARG A 34 -24.44 13.39 0.34
N PRO A 35 -25.37 14.28 0.06
CA PRO A 35 -26.40 14.05 -0.99
C PRO A 35 -25.78 14.04 -2.39
N SER A 36 -24.72 14.81 -2.60
CA SER A 36 -23.98 14.91 -3.87
C SER A 36 -22.53 15.28 -3.65
N PHE A 37 -21.69 15.00 -4.63
CA PHE A 37 -20.28 15.37 -4.67
C PHE A 37 -20.07 16.45 -5.73
N ALA A 38 -19.35 17.53 -5.39
CA ALA A 38 -19.11 18.66 -6.28
C ALA A 38 -18.19 18.27 -7.45
N SER A 39 -17.25 17.36 -7.19
CA SER A 39 -16.27 16.87 -8.17
C SER A 39 -15.78 15.48 -7.79
N GLU A 40 -14.99 14.89 -8.66
CA GLU A 40 -14.25 13.64 -8.38
C GLU A 40 -13.26 13.82 -7.23
N LYS A 41 -12.66 14.99 -7.12
CA LYS A 41 -11.76 15.35 -6.02
C LYS A 41 -12.52 15.35 -4.69
N ASP A 42 -13.66 16.01 -4.63
CA ASP A 42 -14.54 16.04 -3.44
C ASP A 42 -14.98 14.62 -3.04
N LEU A 43 -15.34 13.76 -4.01
CA LEU A 43 -15.65 12.35 -3.74
C LEU A 43 -14.49 11.61 -3.06
N ILE A 44 -13.26 11.77 -3.56
CA ILE A 44 -12.08 11.10 -3.00
C ILE A 44 -11.71 11.68 -1.63
N GLU A 45 -11.79 12.98 -1.42
CA GLU A 45 -11.52 13.61 -0.13
C GLU A 45 -12.50 13.12 0.94
N VAL A 46 -13.80 13.06 0.64
CA VAL A 46 -14.81 12.51 1.54
C VAL A 46 -14.58 11.02 1.80
N ALA A 47 -14.25 10.25 0.75
CA ALA A 47 -13.97 8.82 0.87
C ALA A 47 -12.76 8.55 1.77
N THR A 48 -11.72 9.37 1.64
CA THR A 48 -10.48 9.27 2.42
C THR A 48 -10.69 9.66 3.87
N ASP A 49 -11.39 10.77 4.11
CA ASP A 49 -11.71 11.22 5.47
C ASP A 49 -12.61 10.19 6.20
N ALA A 50 -13.66 9.70 5.54
CA ALA A 50 -14.50 8.65 6.08
C ALA A 50 -13.69 7.40 6.47
N TRP A 51 -12.76 6.97 5.63
CA TRP A 51 -11.97 5.76 5.85
C TRP A 51 -10.93 5.89 6.97
N TYR A 52 -10.14 6.97 6.97
CA TYR A 52 -9.04 7.13 7.91
C TYR A 52 -9.44 7.75 9.25
N ASN A 53 -10.47 8.60 9.27
CA ASN A 53 -10.78 9.43 10.43
C ASN A 53 -12.12 9.09 11.10
N GLN A 54 -13.04 8.40 10.39
CA GLN A 54 -14.37 8.13 10.92
C GLN A 54 -14.69 6.64 11.04
N CYS A 55 -14.11 5.77 10.20
CA CYS A 55 -14.23 4.32 10.33
C CYS A 55 -13.37 3.80 11.49
N SER A 56 -13.88 2.79 12.19
CA SER A 56 -13.20 2.05 13.24
C SER A 56 -12.42 0.84 12.69
N SER A 57 -11.63 0.20 13.55
CA SER A 57 -10.95 -1.05 13.21
C SER A 57 -11.91 -2.18 12.83
N MET A 58 -13.13 -2.20 13.39
CA MET A 58 -14.16 -3.18 13.04
C MET A 58 -14.65 -2.98 11.62
N ASP A 59 -14.83 -1.73 11.18
CA ASP A 59 -15.29 -1.37 9.84
C ASP A 59 -14.20 -1.71 8.79
N TRP A 60 -12.92 -1.59 9.14
CA TRP A 60 -11.81 -2.03 8.30
C TRP A 60 -11.80 -3.55 8.13
N LEU A 61 -11.95 -4.28 9.24
CA LEU A 61 -12.02 -5.74 9.24
C LEU A 61 -13.23 -6.26 8.44
N GLU A 62 -14.40 -5.62 8.56
CA GLU A 62 -15.57 -5.92 7.72
C GLU A 62 -15.20 -5.82 6.23
N SER A 63 -14.62 -4.69 5.82
CA SER A 63 -14.17 -4.47 4.44
C SER A 63 -13.25 -5.59 3.92
N PHE A 64 -12.35 -6.09 4.75
CA PHE A 64 -11.42 -7.17 4.37
C PHE A 64 -12.14 -8.48 4.04
N THR A 65 -13.27 -8.77 4.68
CA THR A 65 -14.04 -9.99 4.42
C THR A 65 -14.65 -10.04 3.01
N HIS A 66 -14.80 -8.89 2.37
CA HIS A 66 -15.38 -8.76 1.01
C HIS A 66 -14.34 -8.91 -0.11
N HIS A 67 -13.10 -9.22 0.22
CA HIS A 67 -12.08 -9.57 -0.76
C HIS A 67 -12.08 -11.09 -1.05
N PRO A 68 -11.83 -11.51 -2.32
CA PRO A 68 -11.62 -12.92 -2.61
C PRO A 68 -10.38 -13.41 -1.86
N LYS A 69 -10.51 -14.52 -1.16
CA LYS A 69 -9.36 -15.16 -0.55
C LYS A 69 -8.33 -15.52 -1.63
N ILE A 70 -7.13 -14.98 -1.50
CA ILE A 70 -5.97 -15.40 -2.29
C ILE A 70 -5.39 -16.63 -1.58
N GLY A 71 -6.09 -17.77 -1.61
CA GLY A 71 -5.74 -18.88 -0.73
C GLY A 71 -5.55 -20.22 -1.41
N ASP A 72 -6.06 -20.40 -2.64
CA ASP A 72 -5.82 -21.65 -3.35
C ASP A 72 -4.91 -21.45 -4.58
N VAL A 73 -4.12 -22.48 -4.84
CA VAL A 73 -3.19 -22.51 -5.98
C VAL A 73 -3.90 -22.28 -7.31
N LYS A 74 -5.17 -22.69 -7.47
CA LYS A 74 -5.95 -22.51 -8.70
C LYS A 74 -6.30 -21.03 -8.93
N SER A 75 -6.77 -20.33 -7.90
CA SER A 75 -7.07 -18.87 -7.98
C SER A 75 -5.82 -18.05 -8.26
N LEU A 76 -4.70 -18.36 -7.61
CA LEU A 76 -3.40 -17.73 -7.84
C LEU A 76 -2.89 -18.01 -9.26
N THR A 77 -2.94 -19.26 -9.72
CA THR A 77 -2.54 -19.62 -11.08
C THR A 77 -3.36 -18.86 -12.10
N LYS A 78 -4.70 -18.78 -11.96
CA LYS A 78 -5.57 -18.02 -12.85
C LYS A 78 -5.22 -16.52 -12.87
N LYS A 79 -4.87 -15.95 -11.71
CA LYS A 79 -4.51 -14.52 -11.59
C LYS A 79 -3.18 -14.21 -12.29
N PHE A 80 -2.21 -15.12 -12.26
CA PHE A 80 -0.86 -14.91 -12.79
C PHE A 80 -0.59 -15.58 -14.15
N ALA A 81 -1.49 -16.47 -14.63
CA ALA A 81 -1.32 -17.23 -15.87
C ALA A 81 -1.35 -16.40 -17.18
N GLY A 82 -1.67 -15.12 -17.10
CA GLY A 82 -1.86 -14.27 -18.30
C GLY A 82 -0.60 -13.62 -18.87
N LYS A 83 0.60 -13.93 -18.39
CA LYS A 83 1.81 -13.15 -18.75
C LYS A 83 3.06 -13.94 -19.14
N GLU A 84 3.09 -15.27 -19.20
CA GLU A 84 4.38 -15.96 -19.31
C GLU A 84 4.45 -17.21 -20.23
N GLN A 85 5.57 -17.30 -20.99
CA GLN A 85 5.98 -18.43 -21.79
C GLN A 85 6.65 -19.54 -20.93
N SER A 86 6.68 -20.76 -21.44
CA SER A 86 6.84 -22.05 -20.77
C SER A 86 8.02 -22.33 -19.79
N SER A 87 9.12 -21.62 -19.85
CA SER A 87 10.26 -21.84 -18.91
C SER A 87 10.09 -21.13 -17.56
N VAL A 88 9.29 -20.06 -17.52
CA VAL A 88 8.91 -19.30 -16.30
C VAL A 88 7.81 -20.06 -15.52
N ALA A 89 7.07 -20.94 -16.17
CA ALA A 89 5.93 -21.66 -15.59
C ALA A 89 6.29 -22.60 -14.41
N VAL A 90 7.52 -23.14 -14.34
CA VAL A 90 7.94 -24.05 -13.25
C VAL A 90 8.40 -23.25 -12.02
N ALA A 91 9.15 -22.16 -12.21
CA ALA A 91 9.52 -21.24 -11.12
C ALA A 91 8.25 -20.62 -10.51
N ASN A 92 7.28 -20.29 -11.36
CA ASN A 92 5.98 -19.75 -10.97
C ASN A 92 5.15 -20.71 -10.10
N LYS A 93 5.19 -22.04 -10.33
CA LYS A 93 4.47 -23.02 -9.48
C LYS A 93 5.01 -23.06 -8.05
N LYS A 94 6.32 -22.97 -7.84
CA LYS A 94 6.92 -22.92 -6.49
C LYS A 94 6.54 -21.61 -5.78
N THR A 95 6.64 -20.48 -6.46
CA THR A 95 6.26 -19.18 -5.92
C THR A 95 4.77 -19.14 -5.56
N ILE A 96 3.90 -19.68 -6.43
CA ILE A 96 2.46 -19.74 -6.19
C ILE A 96 2.15 -20.63 -4.96
N ALA A 97 2.80 -21.79 -4.83
CA ALA A 97 2.62 -22.67 -3.66
C ALA A 97 3.13 -21.99 -2.37
N ALA A 98 4.29 -21.32 -2.44
CA ALA A 98 4.83 -20.57 -1.31
C ALA A 98 3.91 -19.39 -0.91
N LEU A 99 3.35 -18.69 -1.90
CA LEU A 99 2.40 -17.60 -1.65
C LEU A 99 1.10 -18.11 -1.01
N ALA A 100 0.57 -19.26 -1.46
CA ALA A 100 -0.60 -19.88 -0.84
C ALA A 100 -0.34 -20.26 0.62
N LYS A 101 0.84 -20.86 0.92
CA LYS A 101 1.26 -21.18 2.28
C LYS A 101 1.38 -19.91 3.15
N ALA A 102 2.07 -18.89 2.65
CA ALA A 102 2.25 -17.63 3.37
C ALA A 102 0.91 -16.92 3.65
N ASN A 103 -0.08 -16.99 2.74
CA ASN A 103 -1.43 -16.46 2.99
C ASN A 103 -2.13 -17.22 4.14
N ALA A 104 -1.99 -18.53 4.23
CA ALA A 104 -2.56 -19.30 5.34
C ALA A 104 -1.89 -18.94 6.68
N GLU A 105 -0.56 -18.80 6.70
CA GLU A 105 0.20 -18.36 7.88
C GLU A 105 -0.19 -16.93 8.30
N TYR A 106 -0.39 -16.04 7.33
CA TYR A 106 -0.80 -14.67 7.56
C TYR A 106 -2.21 -14.58 8.20
N GLU A 107 -3.19 -15.30 7.63
CA GLU A 107 -4.55 -15.34 8.17
C GLU A 107 -4.57 -15.95 9.59
N ALA A 108 -3.79 -17.00 9.83
CA ALA A 108 -3.65 -17.61 11.15
C ALA A 108 -3.03 -16.64 12.18
N LYS A 109 -2.04 -15.87 11.77
CA LYS A 109 -1.36 -14.90 12.66
C LYS A 109 -2.21 -13.69 12.98
N PHE A 110 -2.83 -13.06 11.98
CA PHE A 110 -3.47 -11.75 12.10
C PHE A 110 -4.99 -11.82 12.29
N GLY A 111 -5.63 -12.94 11.90
CA GLY A 111 -7.07 -13.13 11.97
C GLY A 111 -7.84 -12.49 10.83
N PHE A 112 -7.15 -12.02 9.78
CA PHE A 112 -7.75 -11.51 8.55
C PHE A 112 -6.85 -11.83 7.34
N ILE A 113 -7.42 -11.79 6.15
CA ILE A 113 -6.73 -12.13 4.90
C ILE A 113 -5.69 -11.06 4.52
N PHE A 114 -4.67 -11.46 3.75
CA PHE A 114 -3.65 -10.54 3.26
C PHE A 114 -4.25 -9.50 2.30
N ILE A 115 -4.35 -8.26 2.77
CA ILE A 115 -4.82 -7.11 1.98
C ILE A 115 -3.64 -6.39 1.37
N VAL A 116 -3.61 -6.31 0.05
CA VAL A 116 -2.57 -5.63 -0.71
C VAL A 116 -3.12 -5.13 -2.06
N CYS A 117 -2.75 -3.91 -2.43
CA CYS A 117 -3.01 -3.41 -3.77
C CYS A 117 -2.09 -4.12 -4.77
N ALA A 118 -2.62 -5.18 -5.39
CA ALA A 118 -1.86 -6.11 -6.24
C ALA A 118 -1.70 -5.64 -7.70
N THR A 119 -2.20 -4.44 -8.05
CA THR A 119 -2.13 -3.93 -9.41
C THR A 119 -0.69 -3.73 -9.84
N GLY A 120 -0.29 -4.39 -10.93
CA GLY A 120 1.07 -4.31 -11.49
C GLY A 120 2.12 -5.15 -10.76
N LYS A 121 1.78 -5.89 -9.69
CA LYS A 121 2.72 -6.72 -8.93
C LYS A 121 2.79 -8.15 -9.45
N THR A 122 3.98 -8.70 -9.51
CA THR A 122 4.26 -10.11 -9.83
C THR A 122 4.01 -11.03 -8.64
N ALA A 123 3.96 -12.36 -8.87
CA ALA A 123 3.83 -13.34 -7.80
C ALA A 123 5.00 -13.31 -6.81
N ASP A 124 6.22 -13.08 -7.30
CA ASP A 124 7.43 -12.99 -6.47
C ASP A 124 7.42 -11.72 -5.60
N GLU A 125 6.97 -10.59 -6.14
CA GLU A 125 6.77 -9.36 -5.35
C GLU A 125 5.69 -9.55 -4.29
N MET A 126 4.59 -10.23 -4.61
CA MET A 126 3.53 -10.54 -3.66
C MET A 126 4.03 -11.45 -2.53
N LEU A 127 4.83 -12.48 -2.88
CA LEU A 127 5.44 -13.39 -1.90
C LEU A 127 6.41 -12.65 -0.97
N ARG A 128 7.20 -11.74 -1.52
CA ARG A 128 8.10 -10.90 -0.71
C ARG A 128 7.31 -10.01 0.25
N LEU A 129 6.31 -9.31 -0.27
CA LEU A 129 5.46 -8.40 0.53
C LEU A 129 4.79 -9.13 1.70
N ILE A 130 4.23 -10.32 1.47
CA ILE A 130 3.56 -11.05 2.56
C ILE A 130 4.57 -11.54 3.60
N ASN A 131 5.74 -12.03 3.19
CA ASN A 131 6.79 -12.46 4.12
C ASN A 131 7.32 -11.29 4.96
N ASP A 132 7.53 -10.12 4.34
CA ASP A 132 7.97 -8.91 5.03
C ASP A 132 6.92 -8.37 6.02
N ARG A 133 5.64 -8.67 5.78
CA ARG A 133 4.54 -8.26 6.65
C ARG A 133 4.24 -9.28 7.75
N LEU A 134 4.63 -10.54 7.57
CA LEU A 134 4.50 -11.58 8.59
C LEU A 134 5.29 -11.29 9.88
N VAL A 135 6.30 -10.42 9.86
CA VAL A 135 7.06 -10.04 11.07
C VAL A 135 6.41 -8.92 11.89
N ASN A 136 5.40 -8.25 11.34
CA ASN A 136 4.71 -7.13 12.00
C ASN A 136 3.92 -7.59 13.23
N THR A 137 3.60 -6.65 14.13
CA THR A 137 2.56 -6.86 15.15
C THR A 137 1.17 -6.78 14.51
N LYS A 138 0.16 -7.25 15.24
CA LYS A 138 -1.23 -7.23 14.74
C LYS A 138 -1.73 -5.79 14.51
N GLU A 139 -1.35 -4.88 15.39
CA GLU A 139 -1.70 -3.47 15.34
C GLU A 139 -1.04 -2.77 14.15
N GLU A 140 0.27 -2.98 13.94
CA GLU A 140 0.99 -2.46 12.77
C GLU A 140 0.36 -2.97 11.47
N GLU A 141 0.08 -4.28 11.43
CA GLU A 141 -0.41 -4.93 10.23
C GLU A 141 -1.81 -4.47 9.84
N LEU A 142 -2.69 -4.25 10.84
CA LEU A 142 -4.03 -3.72 10.61
C LEU A 142 -3.97 -2.32 9.94
N LEU A 143 -3.09 -1.45 10.38
CA LEU A 143 -2.93 -0.11 9.81
C LEU A 143 -2.36 -0.14 8.39
N ILE A 144 -1.44 -1.06 8.12
CA ILE A 144 -0.90 -1.26 6.77
C ILE A 144 -1.99 -1.82 5.85
N ALA A 145 -2.74 -2.83 6.30
CA ALA A 145 -3.85 -3.41 5.54
C ALA A 145 -4.94 -2.39 5.24
N MET A 146 -5.29 -1.54 6.20
CA MET A 146 -6.23 -0.43 6.05
C MET A 146 -5.75 0.55 4.95
N GLY A 147 -4.47 0.90 4.91
CA GLY A 147 -3.90 1.75 3.86
C GLY A 147 -3.92 1.08 2.47
N GLU A 148 -3.63 -0.21 2.39
CA GLU A 148 -3.73 -0.98 1.14
C GLU A 148 -5.18 -1.08 0.64
N GLN A 149 -6.14 -1.25 1.56
CA GLN A 149 -7.57 -1.22 1.24
C GLN A 149 -7.99 0.12 0.62
N GLN A 150 -7.51 1.23 1.14
CA GLN A 150 -7.83 2.55 0.56
C GLN A 150 -7.35 2.66 -0.88
N LYS A 151 -6.13 2.20 -1.20
CA LYS A 151 -5.63 2.16 -2.58
C LYS A 151 -6.59 1.36 -3.49
N ILE A 152 -7.09 0.22 -3.02
CA ILE A 152 -8.03 -0.61 -3.77
C ILE A 152 -9.37 0.12 -3.95
N THR A 153 -9.87 0.77 -2.92
CA THR A 153 -11.11 1.56 -2.96
C THR A 153 -11.03 2.65 -4.02
N VAL A 154 -9.95 3.41 -4.08
CA VAL A 154 -9.73 4.46 -5.10
C VAL A 154 -9.69 3.87 -6.51
N ILE A 155 -9.01 2.73 -6.71
CA ILE A 155 -8.99 2.04 -8.01
C ILE A 155 -10.41 1.62 -8.43
N ARG A 156 -11.23 1.14 -7.49
CA ARG A 156 -12.61 0.73 -7.77
C ARG A 156 -13.52 1.94 -8.03
N LEU A 157 -13.36 3.04 -7.30
CA LEU A 157 -14.05 4.31 -7.57
C LEU A 157 -13.74 4.82 -8.99
N LYS A 158 -12.48 4.77 -9.42
CA LYS A 158 -12.10 5.09 -10.80
C LYS A 158 -12.82 4.20 -11.82
N LYS A 159 -12.99 2.92 -11.53
CA LYS A 159 -13.68 1.98 -12.45
C LYS A 159 -15.17 2.26 -12.58
N ILE A 160 -15.86 2.68 -11.52
CA ILE A 160 -17.27 3.04 -11.60
C ILE A 160 -17.52 4.42 -12.23
N LEU A 161 -16.47 5.28 -12.28
CA LEU A 161 -16.49 6.61 -12.87
C LEU A 161 -15.47 6.73 -14.03
N PRO A 162 -15.55 5.90 -15.08
CA PRO A 162 -14.50 5.83 -16.13
C PRO A 162 -14.42 7.09 -17.01
N ALA A 163 -15.46 7.91 -17.04
CA ALA A 163 -15.49 9.17 -17.77
C ALA A 163 -15.08 10.39 -16.94
N ALA A 164 -14.61 10.15 -15.70
CA ALA A 164 -14.18 11.20 -14.81
C ALA A 164 -12.74 11.62 -15.09
N ASN A 165 -12.42 12.89 -14.78
CA ASN A 165 -11.05 13.39 -14.86
C ASN A 165 -10.33 13.12 -13.52
N TRP A 166 -9.34 12.24 -13.54
CA TRP A 166 -8.54 11.85 -12.38
C TRP A 166 -7.15 12.52 -12.34
N SER A 167 -6.91 13.54 -13.17
CA SER A 167 -5.60 14.23 -13.27
C SER A 167 -5.19 14.96 -11.99
N PHE A 168 -6.13 15.22 -11.08
CA PHE A 168 -5.84 15.83 -9.77
C PHE A 168 -5.16 14.85 -8.79
N LEU A 169 -5.24 13.55 -9.02
CA LEU A 169 -4.52 12.56 -8.22
C LEU A 169 -3.02 12.71 -8.49
N ARG A 170 -2.34 13.30 -7.54
CA ARG A 170 -0.91 13.58 -7.58
C ARG A 170 -0.09 12.30 -7.35
N VAL A 171 1.21 12.42 -7.50
CA VAL A 171 2.18 11.48 -6.92
C VAL A 171 1.98 11.47 -5.40
N SER A 172 2.23 10.35 -4.74
CA SER A 172 2.22 10.27 -3.27
C SER A 172 2.93 11.48 -2.66
N GLN A 173 2.37 12.06 -1.59
CA GLN A 173 3.01 13.19 -0.89
C GLN A 173 4.44 12.86 -0.45
N LEU A 174 4.70 11.58 -0.15
CA LEU A 174 6.00 11.10 0.28
C LEU A 174 6.52 10.03 -0.67
N THR A 175 7.73 10.25 -1.21
CA THR A 175 8.41 9.29 -2.07
C THR A 175 9.83 9.04 -1.60
N THR A 176 10.42 7.95 -2.06
CA THR A 176 11.80 7.59 -1.75
C THR A 176 12.47 6.90 -2.93
N HIS A 177 13.78 6.94 -2.94
CA HIS A 177 14.63 6.23 -3.87
C HIS A 177 15.88 5.75 -3.13
N VAL A 178 16.20 4.47 -3.28
CA VAL A 178 17.41 3.88 -2.70
C VAL A 178 18.41 3.58 -3.82
N LEU A 179 19.65 4.04 -3.66
CA LEU A 179 20.77 3.77 -4.55
C LEU A 179 21.89 3.10 -3.76
N ASP A 180 22.34 1.95 -4.22
CA ASP A 180 23.58 1.32 -3.73
C ASP A 180 24.78 1.96 -4.43
N THR A 181 25.50 2.78 -3.70
CA THR A 181 26.67 3.53 -4.22
C THR A 181 27.89 2.65 -4.46
N THR A 182 27.92 1.45 -3.88
CA THR A 182 29.02 0.49 -4.09
C THR A 182 28.93 -0.16 -5.47
N SER A 183 27.71 -0.55 -5.86
CA SER A 183 27.44 -1.19 -7.15
C SER A 183 27.00 -0.21 -8.23
N GLY A 184 26.64 1.03 -7.86
CA GLY A 184 26.03 2.02 -8.76
C GLY A 184 24.61 1.63 -9.22
N LYS A 185 23.96 0.69 -8.54
CA LYS A 185 22.66 0.13 -8.93
C LYS A 185 21.54 0.58 -7.99
N PRO A 186 20.28 0.59 -8.46
CA PRO A 186 19.14 0.80 -7.58
C PRO A 186 19.07 -0.24 -6.47
N GLY A 187 18.77 0.18 -5.25
CA GLY A 187 18.53 -0.69 -4.10
C GLY A 187 17.13 -1.34 -4.19
N ALA A 188 16.98 -2.34 -5.06
CA ALA A 188 15.74 -3.06 -5.26
C ALA A 188 15.45 -4.07 -4.14
N GLY A 189 14.18 -4.23 -3.75
CA GLY A 189 13.77 -5.23 -2.77
C GLY A 189 14.06 -4.84 -1.31
N ILE A 190 14.25 -3.56 -1.03
CA ILE A 190 14.43 -3.05 0.33
C ILE A 190 13.06 -2.74 0.93
N THR A 191 12.77 -3.36 2.07
CA THR A 191 11.54 -3.06 2.84
C THR A 191 11.69 -1.71 3.52
N ILE A 192 10.65 -0.87 3.38
CA ILE A 192 10.58 0.46 3.98
C ILE A 192 9.31 0.56 4.82
N LYS A 193 9.45 1.04 6.06
CA LYS A 193 8.33 1.39 6.94
C LYS A 193 8.30 2.91 7.14
N LEU A 194 7.12 3.49 7.06
CA LEU A 194 6.87 4.87 7.46
C LEU A 194 6.20 4.90 8.83
N LEU A 195 6.80 5.60 9.76
CA LEU A 195 6.31 5.76 11.12
C LEU A 195 5.98 7.22 11.39
N ARG A 196 4.90 7.46 12.14
CA ARG A 196 4.56 8.75 12.73
C ARG A 196 4.91 8.73 14.21
N ASN A 197 5.53 9.78 14.71
CA ASN A 197 5.63 9.99 16.14
C ASN A 197 4.29 10.48 16.70
N THR A 198 3.81 9.81 17.72
CA THR A 198 2.63 10.20 18.50
C THR A 198 3.05 10.48 19.93
N GLY A 199 2.22 11.14 20.72
CA GLY A 199 2.52 11.39 22.13
C GLY A 199 2.73 10.11 22.96
N SER A 200 2.22 8.96 22.47
CA SER A 200 2.33 7.64 23.11
C SER A 200 3.42 6.73 22.51
N GLY A 201 4.18 7.20 21.51
CA GLY A 201 5.22 6.41 20.85
C GLY A 201 5.26 6.56 19.34
N ARG A 202 5.71 5.53 18.65
CA ARG A 202 5.81 5.50 17.18
C ARG A 202 4.80 4.53 16.60
N GLN A 203 4.03 5.01 15.64
CA GLN A 203 3.03 4.22 14.93
C GLN A 203 3.47 4.00 13.49
N VAL A 204 3.52 2.74 13.03
CA VAL A 204 3.71 2.41 11.61
C VAL A 204 2.42 2.76 10.87
N ILE A 205 2.53 3.56 9.82
CA ILE A 205 1.38 4.04 9.04
C ILE A 205 1.40 3.57 7.58
N ALA A 206 2.54 3.07 7.11
CA ALA A 206 2.67 2.44 5.80
C ALA A 206 3.92 1.55 5.75
N GLN A 207 3.88 0.53 4.89
CA GLN A 207 5.01 -0.32 4.57
C GLN A 207 4.98 -0.66 3.09
N GLY A 208 6.16 -0.73 2.47
CA GLY A 208 6.32 -1.15 1.09
C GLY A 208 7.70 -1.70 0.82
N VAL A 209 7.93 -2.14 -0.42
CA VAL A 209 9.21 -2.67 -0.87
C VAL A 209 9.64 -1.93 -2.14
N THR A 210 10.90 -1.56 -2.24
CA THR A 210 11.43 -0.88 -3.43
C THR A 210 11.36 -1.79 -4.65
N ASN A 211 10.93 -1.24 -5.78
CA ASN A 211 10.87 -1.91 -7.08
C ASN A 211 12.28 -2.06 -7.71
N ALA A 212 12.34 -2.54 -8.96
CA ALA A 212 13.60 -2.72 -9.70
C ALA A 212 14.41 -1.42 -9.85
N ASP A 213 13.74 -0.26 -9.83
CA ASP A 213 14.39 1.06 -9.90
C ASP A 213 14.76 1.61 -8.51
N GLY A 214 14.65 0.81 -7.45
CA GLY A 214 14.92 1.24 -6.08
C GLY A 214 13.89 2.22 -5.50
N ARG A 215 12.70 2.32 -6.09
CA ARG A 215 11.65 3.29 -5.72
C ARG A 215 10.41 2.62 -5.15
N ILE A 216 9.67 3.35 -4.35
CA ILE A 216 8.28 3.02 -3.99
C ILE A 216 7.41 4.20 -4.45
N ALA A 217 6.59 3.96 -5.48
CA ALA A 217 5.71 4.98 -6.02
C ALA A 217 4.38 5.11 -5.24
N ASP A 218 4.01 4.06 -4.53
CA ASP A 218 2.70 3.86 -3.90
C ASP A 218 2.80 3.56 -2.39
N LEU A 219 3.82 4.08 -1.70
CA LEU A 219 3.95 3.91 -0.23
C LEU A 219 2.70 4.46 0.49
N LEU A 220 2.26 5.63 0.09
CA LEU A 220 0.98 6.22 0.50
C LEU A 220 0.06 6.37 -0.72
N PRO A 221 -1.27 6.23 -0.54
CA PRO A 221 -2.21 6.62 -1.58
C PRO A 221 -2.03 8.09 -1.96
N PRO A 222 -2.17 8.47 -3.25
CA PRO A 222 -1.95 9.85 -3.69
C PRO A 222 -2.85 10.89 -3.02
N GLU A 223 -4.04 10.48 -2.58
CA GLU A 223 -5.02 11.32 -1.90
C GLU A 223 -4.74 11.47 -0.40
N ARG A 224 -3.85 10.65 0.17
CA ARG A 224 -3.54 10.71 1.60
C ARG A 224 -2.52 11.80 1.88
N ILE A 225 -2.98 12.88 2.48
CA ILE A 225 -2.13 13.95 3.00
C ILE A 225 -1.81 13.66 4.47
N LEU A 226 -0.54 13.65 4.80
CA LEU A 226 -0.05 13.49 6.16
C LEU A 226 -0.18 14.81 6.91
N LEU A 227 -0.61 14.74 8.16
CA LEU A 227 -0.64 15.90 9.03
C LEU A 227 0.78 16.39 9.32
N ALA A 228 0.94 17.69 9.54
CA ALA A 228 2.19 18.24 10.03
C ALA A 228 2.66 17.49 11.29
N GLY A 229 3.95 17.22 11.37
CA GLY A 229 4.50 16.46 12.48
C GLY A 229 5.83 15.76 12.18
N ASP A 230 6.23 14.94 13.12
CA ASP A 230 7.50 14.22 13.13
C ASP A 230 7.32 12.79 12.63
N TYR A 231 8.08 12.44 11.63
CA TYR A 231 8.02 11.14 10.95
C TYR A 231 9.38 10.46 10.92
N LYS A 232 9.37 9.14 10.75
CA LYS A 232 10.58 8.36 10.53
C LYS A 232 10.35 7.37 9.40
N MET A 233 11.24 7.38 8.41
CA MET A 233 11.33 6.34 7.40
C MET A 233 12.42 5.35 7.81
N VAL A 234 12.07 4.08 7.88
CA VAL A 234 12.96 2.98 8.27
C VAL A 234 13.19 2.07 7.08
N PHE A 235 14.44 1.88 6.72
CA PHE A 235 14.91 1.07 5.60
C PHE A 235 15.56 -0.20 6.16
N ILE A 236 15.08 -1.39 5.78
CA ILE A 236 15.64 -2.69 6.19
C ILE A 236 16.70 -3.11 5.17
N THR A 237 17.88 -2.56 5.31
CA THR A 237 18.99 -2.73 4.37
C THR A 237 19.74 -4.04 4.54
N GLY A 238 19.66 -4.66 5.72
CA GLY A 238 20.34 -5.91 6.03
C GLY A 238 19.99 -7.05 5.09
N ASN A 239 18.69 -7.21 4.77
CA ASN A 239 18.22 -8.26 3.86
C ASN A 239 18.77 -8.07 2.44
N TYR A 240 18.84 -6.81 1.96
CA TYR A 240 19.38 -6.47 0.67
C TYR A 240 20.85 -6.89 0.51
N PHE A 241 21.70 -6.57 1.49
CA PHE A 241 23.11 -6.96 1.47
C PHE A 241 23.32 -8.47 1.72
N SER A 242 22.52 -9.08 2.59
CA SER A 242 22.58 -10.53 2.86
C SER A 242 22.30 -11.37 1.61
N GLN A 243 21.33 -10.98 0.79
CA GLN A 243 21.04 -11.66 -0.48
C GLN A 243 22.21 -11.61 -1.46
N GLN A 244 23.03 -10.58 -1.37
CA GLN A 244 24.27 -10.42 -2.15
C GLN A 244 25.51 -11.05 -1.47
N LYS A 245 25.34 -11.69 -0.28
CA LYS A 245 26.42 -12.23 0.56
C LYS A 245 27.44 -11.16 1.00
N ILE A 246 26.98 -9.91 1.16
CA ILE A 246 27.79 -8.78 1.61
C ILE A 246 27.45 -8.51 3.08
N LYS A 247 28.49 -8.42 3.93
CA LYS A 247 28.34 -8.00 5.31
C LYS A 247 28.08 -6.49 5.36
N THR A 248 27.08 -6.06 6.11
CA THR A 248 26.78 -4.64 6.33
C THR A 248 26.89 -4.28 7.81
N PHE A 249 27.32 -3.04 8.08
CA PHE A 249 27.35 -2.48 9.43
C PHE A 249 25.99 -1.87 9.83
N TYR A 250 25.21 -1.39 8.85
CA TYR A 250 23.91 -0.76 9.05
C TYR A 250 22.78 -1.63 8.49
N PRO A 251 22.31 -2.68 9.22
CA PRO A 251 21.25 -3.55 8.75
C PRO A 251 19.88 -2.85 8.72
N VAL A 252 19.75 -1.74 9.47
CA VAL A 252 18.57 -0.88 9.50
C VAL A 252 19.02 0.58 9.51
N VAL A 253 18.46 1.37 8.59
CA VAL A 253 18.68 2.81 8.53
C VAL A 253 17.37 3.53 8.84
N GLY A 254 17.40 4.47 9.78
CA GLY A 254 16.23 5.25 10.17
C GLY A 254 16.43 6.74 9.93
N VAL A 255 15.72 7.31 8.98
CA VAL A 255 15.73 8.73 8.66
C VAL A 255 14.55 9.43 9.30
N ARG A 256 14.82 10.36 10.22
CA ARG A 256 13.79 11.19 10.87
C ARG A 256 13.67 12.51 10.11
N PHE A 257 12.44 12.98 9.90
CA PHE A 257 12.13 14.21 9.17
C PHE A 257 10.82 14.80 9.65
N VAL A 258 10.59 16.08 9.33
CA VAL A 258 9.39 16.81 9.68
C VAL A 258 8.58 17.07 8.40
N ILE A 259 7.28 16.85 8.47
CA ILE A 259 6.31 17.32 7.49
C ILE A 259 5.67 18.58 8.05
N GLU A 260 5.72 19.66 7.30
CA GLU A 260 5.21 20.98 7.72
C GLU A 260 3.93 21.37 6.99
N ASP A 261 3.77 20.88 5.75
CA ASP A 261 2.70 21.23 4.84
C ASP A 261 2.30 20.09 3.90
N GLU A 262 1.43 20.36 2.95
CA GLU A 262 0.96 19.42 1.93
C GLU A 262 1.92 19.26 0.72
N ALA A 263 3.09 19.89 0.76
CA ALA A 263 4.07 19.77 -0.32
C ALA A 263 4.54 18.32 -0.51
N HIS A 264 5.11 18.05 -1.66
CA HIS A 264 5.76 16.79 -1.93
C HIS A 264 7.11 16.69 -1.20
N TYR A 265 7.34 15.59 -0.52
CA TYR A 265 8.60 15.27 0.17
C TYR A 265 9.27 14.07 -0.48
N HIS A 266 10.51 14.23 -0.87
CA HIS A 266 11.33 13.14 -1.37
C HIS A 266 12.47 12.85 -0.42
N ILE A 267 12.57 11.60 0.08
CA ILE A 267 13.57 11.15 1.05
C ILE A 267 14.44 10.09 0.38
N PRO A 268 15.48 10.45 -0.38
CA PRO A 268 16.41 9.49 -0.98
C PRO A 268 17.34 8.91 0.04
N LEU A 269 17.81 7.68 -0.18
CA LEU A 269 18.82 7.02 0.61
C LEU A 269 19.94 6.46 -0.28
N LEU A 270 21.14 6.92 -0.07
CA LEU A 270 22.34 6.35 -0.65
C LEU A 270 22.93 5.36 0.34
N ILE A 271 23.15 4.11 -0.06
CA ILE A 271 23.66 3.06 0.82
C ILE A 271 24.98 2.48 0.29
N SER A 272 25.81 2.09 1.24
CA SER A 272 26.95 1.18 1.03
C SER A 272 27.00 0.18 2.20
N PRO A 273 27.81 -0.88 2.17
CA PRO A 273 27.87 -1.85 3.27
C PRO A 273 28.25 -1.23 4.62
N PHE A 274 29.02 -0.14 4.63
CA PHE A 274 29.53 0.49 5.85
C PHE A 274 29.19 1.97 5.98
N GLY A 275 28.22 2.48 5.20
CA GLY A 275 27.79 3.87 5.27
C GLY A 275 26.48 4.13 4.57
N TYR A 276 25.88 5.27 4.87
CA TYR A 276 24.70 5.77 4.15
C TYR A 276 24.69 7.30 4.17
N SER A 277 23.96 7.86 3.24
CA SER A 277 23.68 9.30 3.19
C SER A 277 22.24 9.53 2.75
N THR A 278 21.67 10.63 3.20
CA THR A 278 20.32 11.06 2.85
C THR A 278 20.29 12.58 2.73
N TYR A 279 19.31 13.08 1.97
CA TYR A 279 19.09 14.51 1.81
C TYR A 279 17.62 14.78 1.51
N ARG A 280 17.19 16.03 1.60
CA ARG A 280 15.86 16.42 1.10
C ARG A 280 15.96 16.54 -0.43
N GLY A 281 15.35 15.57 -1.13
CA GLY A 281 15.17 15.66 -2.58
C GLY A 281 14.13 16.70 -2.98
N SER A 282 14.20 17.16 -4.21
CA SER A 282 13.22 18.09 -4.82
C SER A 282 12.02 17.35 -5.39
#